data_a883e4d8a8d41cacad110104b6e34436
#
_entry.id   a883e4d8a8d41cacad110104b6e34436
#
_cell.length_a   1.000
_cell.length_b   1.000
_cell.length_c   1.000
_cell.angle_alpha   90.00
_cell.angle_beta   90.00
_cell.angle_gamma   90.00
#
_symmetry.space_group_name_H-M   'P 1'
#
loop_
_entity.id
_entity.type
_entity.pdbx_description
1 polymer ?
#
loop_
_entity_poly.entity_id
_entity_poly.type
_entity_poly.pdbx_seq_one_letter_code
_entity_poly.pdbx_strand_id
1 'polypeptide(L)'
;MLVCTALLLLDDVIHQQFVAANQAELELRYVAVLLLFALGLTLLGRRWLVWPLLALLAAMQLVQLGNISFAGEPLAPAELVSLFGQPGEVWQSARHHWQDHWPVWLAVGLPYGLLAWLLGRLPPPAPGWRVLGAVLVLAVLLAKPYRATYRDMDAFMPGPTRSSLHNSLNAFAYYAVRLAGREQAALALPPPQPYRLQPLPSQAQHVWVVVVDSLRGSRLGVLGYPRATTPQLAATPGLLARPGIASGVATAVSLPSFVNLVSHPGQHHLLRQQPYNLFRLARQQGFRTLWLSSQESKLLANLGSPFMDVRISREDHPLLFRQQHDHALPQLLAAQQLGARSFVMLNLRTAHSPYQDNYRHAGARFARWPTDDSLPYATRKSNAYDNAVLYADDVLGQIIRQFEALRGECYLLITGDHGQLLGEQGRWGHNDLQPEVADVPMLLLARQAPPAAAAALAAQSHVSHYEAGVWLAARLGYRVSNPQWREGEHYLLGKLLWQDNLLRPLREQGGQLHFAPPLLLSDWLRRAATPAVGS
;
A
#
# COMPACT_ATOMS: atom_id res chain seq x y z
N MET A 1 -16.35 15.23 33.50
CA MET A 1 -16.55 14.07 32.58
C MET A 1 -16.88 14.54 31.16
N LEU A 2 -18.03 15.16 30.88
CA LEU A 2 -18.42 15.54 29.50
C LEU A 2 -17.37 16.43 28.80
N VAL A 3 -16.81 17.42 29.49
CA VAL A 3 -15.74 18.27 28.97
C VAL A 3 -14.49 17.43 28.64
N CYS A 4 -14.12 16.49 29.50
CA CYS A 4 -12.98 15.60 29.23
C CYS A 4 -13.23 14.71 28.01
N THR A 5 -14.46 14.19 27.83
CA THR A 5 -14.83 13.41 26.64
C THR A 5 -14.79 14.27 25.38
N ALA A 6 -15.31 15.49 25.43
CA ALA A 6 -15.24 16.44 24.32
C ALA A 6 -13.79 16.77 23.94
N LEU A 7 -12.89 16.91 24.93
CA LEU A 7 -11.46 17.11 24.68
C LEU A 7 -10.78 15.87 24.05
N LEU A 8 -11.18 14.66 24.45
CA LEU A 8 -10.67 13.41 23.83
C LEU A 8 -11.19 13.18 22.40
N LEU A 9 -12.28 13.85 22.01
CA LEU A 9 -12.82 13.82 20.65
C LEU A 9 -12.36 15.04 19.83
N LEU A 10 -11.75 16.04 20.46
CA LEU A 10 -11.41 17.29 19.80
C LEU A 10 -10.28 17.10 18.79
N ASP A 11 -9.36 16.16 19.03
CA ASP A 11 -8.31 15.79 18.09
C ASP A 11 -8.90 15.24 16.78
N ASP A 12 -9.96 14.41 16.84
CA ASP A 12 -10.69 13.94 15.66
C ASP A 12 -11.31 15.12 14.89
N VAL A 13 -11.97 16.05 15.60
CA VAL A 13 -12.63 17.21 14.98
C VAL A 13 -11.60 18.15 14.34
N ILE A 14 -10.54 18.53 15.06
CA ILE A 14 -9.50 19.41 14.52
C ILE A 14 -8.82 18.74 13.33
N HIS A 15 -8.49 17.47 13.44
CA HIS A 15 -7.85 16.72 12.37
C HIS A 15 -8.74 16.65 11.11
N GLN A 16 -10.03 16.35 11.28
CA GLN A 16 -10.99 16.29 10.16
C GLN A 16 -11.13 17.64 9.45
N GLN A 17 -11.12 18.76 10.19
CA GLN A 17 -11.26 20.09 9.62
C GLN A 17 -10.01 20.59 8.89
N PHE A 18 -8.82 20.27 9.40
CA PHE A 18 -7.57 20.88 8.92
C PHE A 18 -6.63 19.92 8.17
N VAL A 19 -6.76 18.62 8.36
CA VAL A 19 -5.80 17.64 7.83
C VAL A 19 -6.45 16.60 6.91
N ALA A 20 -7.65 16.15 7.23
CA ALA A 20 -8.35 15.12 6.46
C ALA A 20 -9.68 15.63 5.89
N ALA A 21 -9.86 15.50 4.57
CA ALA A 21 -11.14 15.77 3.91
C ALA A 21 -12.22 14.71 4.20
N ASN A 22 -12.05 13.85 5.19
CA ASN A 22 -12.88 12.68 5.46
C ASN A 22 -13.67 12.86 6.74
N GLN A 23 -14.97 13.10 6.60
CA GLN A 23 -15.91 13.02 7.72
C GLN A 23 -16.21 11.55 8.00
N ALA A 24 -15.58 10.97 9.01
CA ALA A 24 -15.94 9.67 9.53
C ALA A 24 -17.13 9.85 10.50
N GLU A 25 -18.23 9.17 10.24
CA GLU A 25 -19.34 9.09 11.20
C GLU A 25 -18.91 8.22 12.39
N LEU A 26 -18.76 8.85 13.57
CA LEU A 26 -18.39 8.14 14.79
C LEU A 26 -19.57 7.29 15.30
N GLU A 27 -19.33 6.01 15.47
CA GLU A 27 -20.33 5.13 16.08
C GLU A 27 -20.49 5.45 17.59
N LEU A 28 -21.74 5.52 18.07
CA LEU A 28 -22.10 5.87 19.44
C LEU A 28 -21.40 5.00 20.50
N ARG A 29 -21.12 3.72 20.19
CA ARG A 29 -20.39 2.81 21.09
C ARG A 29 -18.97 3.32 21.43
N TYR A 30 -18.28 3.95 20.51
CA TYR A 30 -16.93 4.49 20.77
C TYR A 30 -16.98 5.75 21.63
N VAL A 31 -18.01 6.59 21.44
CA VAL A 31 -18.27 7.74 22.32
C VAL A 31 -18.55 7.26 23.74
N ALA A 32 -19.33 6.19 23.91
CA ALA A 32 -19.62 5.61 25.24
C ALA A 32 -18.35 5.11 25.95
N VAL A 33 -17.43 4.46 25.21
CA VAL A 33 -16.14 4.03 25.78
C VAL A 33 -15.29 5.22 26.20
N LEU A 34 -15.26 6.29 25.43
CA LEU A 34 -14.52 7.51 25.77
C LEU A 34 -15.15 8.22 26.98
N LEU A 35 -16.47 8.18 27.14
CA LEU A 35 -17.17 8.67 28.34
C LEU A 35 -16.73 7.92 29.60
N LEU A 36 -16.69 6.57 29.53
CA LEU A 36 -16.22 5.73 30.65
C LEU A 36 -14.74 6.00 30.96
N PHE A 37 -13.93 6.16 29.95
CA PHE A 37 -12.51 6.49 30.12
C PHE A 37 -12.31 7.87 30.76
N ALA A 38 -13.02 8.89 30.27
CA ALA A 38 -13.00 10.25 30.84
C ALA A 38 -13.50 10.27 32.30
N LEU A 39 -14.54 9.46 32.62
CA LEU A 39 -14.99 9.28 34.01
C LEU A 39 -13.86 8.68 34.85
N GLY A 40 -13.21 7.62 34.35
CA GLY A 40 -12.08 6.98 35.02
C GLY A 40 -10.93 7.97 35.30
N LEU A 41 -10.55 8.79 34.32
CA LEU A 41 -9.51 9.81 34.47
C LEU A 41 -9.89 10.86 35.53
N THR A 42 -11.15 11.31 35.55
CA THR A 42 -11.62 12.31 36.55
C THR A 42 -11.62 11.72 37.95
N LEU A 43 -11.98 10.44 38.10
CA LEU A 43 -12.03 9.76 39.40
C LEU A 43 -10.64 9.31 39.89
N LEU A 44 -9.69 9.09 39.00
CA LEU A 44 -8.32 8.71 39.36
C LEU A 44 -7.63 9.81 40.19
N GLY A 45 -7.79 11.06 39.82
CA GLY A 45 -7.47 12.27 40.61
C GLY A 45 -6.01 12.46 41.05
N ARG A 46 -5.08 11.61 40.63
CA ARG A 46 -3.65 11.69 40.97
C ARG A 46 -2.83 12.21 39.80
N ARG A 47 -2.33 13.44 39.87
CA ARG A 47 -1.56 14.09 38.78
C ARG A 47 -0.39 13.24 38.29
N TRP A 48 0.37 12.62 39.19
CA TRP A 48 1.53 11.79 38.85
C TRP A 48 1.18 10.49 38.12
N LEU A 49 -0.09 10.04 38.13
CA LEU A 49 -0.60 8.94 37.31
C LEU A 49 -1.24 9.45 36.00
N VAL A 50 -2.03 10.51 36.09
CA VAL A 50 -2.81 11.04 34.98
C VAL A 50 -1.92 11.69 33.92
N TRP A 51 -0.94 12.50 34.31
CA TRP A 51 -0.10 13.22 33.37
C TRP A 51 0.80 12.32 32.51
N PRO A 52 1.54 11.31 33.06
CA PRO A 52 2.27 10.38 32.22
C PRO A 52 1.36 9.58 31.28
N LEU A 53 0.15 9.20 31.73
CA LEU A 53 -0.81 8.52 30.88
C LEU A 53 -1.28 9.40 29.72
N LEU A 54 -1.64 10.66 29.99
CA LEU A 54 -2.01 11.60 28.95
C LEU A 54 -0.86 11.88 27.97
N ALA A 55 0.38 11.98 28.47
CA ALA A 55 1.56 12.15 27.62
C ALA A 55 1.78 10.93 26.71
N LEU A 56 1.59 9.73 27.23
CA LEU A 56 1.65 8.49 26.42
C LEU A 56 0.56 8.48 25.34
N LEU A 57 -0.69 8.79 25.71
CA LEU A 57 -1.79 8.83 24.75
C LEU A 57 -1.58 9.93 23.70
N ALA A 58 -1.09 11.10 24.09
CA ALA A 58 -0.74 12.18 23.17
C ALA A 58 0.36 11.75 22.19
N ALA A 59 1.40 11.04 22.67
CA ALA A 59 2.45 10.51 21.80
C ALA A 59 1.90 9.49 20.79
N MET A 60 1.00 8.59 21.23
CA MET A 60 0.33 7.65 20.32
C MET A 60 -0.52 8.38 19.28
N GLN A 61 -1.23 9.43 19.67
CA GLN A 61 -2.04 10.24 18.77
C GLN A 61 -1.19 11.06 17.79
N LEU A 62 -0.04 11.59 18.22
CA LEU A 62 0.89 12.25 17.29
C LEU A 62 1.35 11.29 16.18
N VAL A 63 1.66 10.05 16.52
CA VAL A 63 2.03 9.04 15.54
C VAL A 63 0.85 8.71 14.62
N GLN A 64 -0.33 8.50 15.17
CA GLN A 64 -1.55 8.19 14.43
C GLN A 64 -1.94 9.28 13.44
N LEU A 65 -2.10 10.52 13.94
CA LEU A 65 -2.52 11.65 13.13
C LEU A 65 -1.42 12.10 12.16
N GLY A 66 -0.15 11.95 12.57
CA GLY A 66 0.99 12.14 11.68
C GLY A 66 0.96 11.16 10.50
N ASN A 67 0.67 9.89 10.73
CA ASN A 67 0.53 8.90 9.66
C ASN A 67 -0.63 9.25 8.71
N ILE A 68 -1.79 9.65 9.24
CA ILE A 68 -2.92 10.07 8.41
C ILE A 68 -2.55 11.32 7.58
N SER A 69 -1.88 12.31 8.19
CA SER A 69 -1.44 13.51 7.49
C SER A 69 -0.43 13.23 6.38
N PHE A 70 0.46 12.26 6.60
CA PHE A 70 1.52 11.90 5.65
C PHE A 70 1.08 10.89 4.60
N ALA A 71 0.45 9.78 5.03
CA ALA A 71 0.08 8.66 4.18
C ALA A 71 -1.39 8.71 3.70
N GLY A 72 -2.21 9.59 4.28
CA GLY A 72 -3.64 9.68 3.98
C GLY A 72 -4.49 8.58 4.62
N GLU A 73 -3.89 7.69 5.41
CA GLU A 73 -4.54 6.51 6.00
C GLU A 73 -4.24 6.39 7.50
N PRO A 74 -5.21 5.87 8.31
CA PRO A 74 -4.96 5.59 9.72
C PRO A 74 -3.89 4.51 9.88
N LEU A 75 -3.09 4.64 10.95
CA LEU A 75 -1.99 3.73 11.27
C LEU A 75 -2.48 2.30 11.58
N ALA A 76 -2.05 1.33 10.79
CA ALA A 76 -2.29 -0.08 11.06
C ALA A 76 -1.22 -0.68 12.01
N PRO A 77 -1.51 -1.79 12.72
CA PRO A 77 -0.54 -2.42 13.61
C PRO A 77 0.80 -2.78 12.96
N ALA A 78 0.78 -3.22 11.71
CA ALA A 78 1.98 -3.59 10.97
C ALA A 78 2.89 -2.39 10.63
N GLU A 79 2.35 -1.17 10.56
CA GLU A 79 3.14 0.04 10.31
C GLU A 79 4.03 0.42 11.49
N LEU A 80 3.61 0.09 12.70
CA LEU A 80 4.41 0.28 13.90
C LEU A 80 5.70 -0.54 13.87
N VAL A 81 5.70 -1.68 13.17
CA VAL A 81 6.93 -2.48 12.97
C VAL A 81 7.97 -1.67 12.20
N SER A 82 7.57 -1.06 11.09
CA SER A 82 8.47 -0.22 10.28
C SER A 82 8.90 1.03 11.04
N LEU A 83 7.95 1.66 11.75
CA LEU A 83 8.19 2.87 12.53
C LEU A 83 9.20 2.65 13.66
N PHE A 84 9.07 1.57 14.41
CA PHE A 84 10.00 1.24 15.49
C PHE A 84 11.28 0.52 15.00
N GLY A 85 11.22 -0.16 13.86
CA GLY A 85 12.37 -0.80 13.24
C GLY A 85 13.35 0.18 12.59
N GLN A 86 12.89 1.37 12.20
CA GLN A 86 13.69 2.40 11.52
C GLN A 86 13.51 3.79 12.13
N PRO A 87 13.79 3.97 13.44
CA PRO A 87 13.52 5.22 14.15
C PRO A 87 14.28 6.42 13.57
N GLY A 88 15.46 6.19 12.98
CA GLY A 88 16.27 7.24 12.35
C GLY A 88 15.61 7.82 11.11
N GLU A 89 15.03 6.99 10.26
CA GLU A 89 14.32 7.44 9.05
C GLU A 89 13.03 8.17 9.40
N VAL A 90 12.28 7.64 10.37
CA VAL A 90 11.07 8.27 10.89
C VAL A 90 11.38 9.66 11.43
N TRP A 91 12.46 9.79 12.22
CA TRP A 91 12.89 11.07 12.76
C TRP A 91 13.32 12.07 11.67
N GLN A 92 14.07 11.61 10.66
CA GLN A 92 14.46 12.46 9.53
C GLN A 92 13.25 12.95 8.73
N SER A 93 12.29 12.07 8.44
CA SER A 93 11.02 12.43 7.78
C SER A 93 10.22 13.43 8.61
N ALA A 94 10.04 13.16 9.90
CA ALA A 94 9.32 14.07 10.81
C ALA A 94 10.01 15.44 10.90
N ARG A 95 11.33 15.48 10.96
CA ARG A 95 12.11 16.73 11.00
C ARG A 95 12.04 17.51 9.69
N HIS A 96 12.00 16.81 8.56
CA HIS A 96 11.92 17.48 7.24
C HIS A 96 10.55 18.12 7.03
N HIS A 97 9.49 17.47 7.46
CA HIS A 97 8.11 17.91 7.27
C HIS A 97 7.45 18.54 8.51
N TRP A 98 8.21 18.88 9.55
CA TRP A 98 7.62 19.34 10.81
C TRP A 98 6.72 20.58 10.66
N GLN A 99 7.07 21.49 9.73
CA GLN A 99 6.28 22.69 9.43
C GLN A 99 4.95 22.37 8.73
N ASP A 100 4.92 21.33 7.92
CA ASP A 100 3.71 20.91 7.20
C ASP A 100 2.72 20.18 8.13
N HIS A 101 3.21 19.68 9.29
CA HIS A 101 2.41 18.93 10.26
C HIS A 101 1.89 19.77 11.43
N TRP A 102 1.93 21.12 11.36
CA TRP A 102 1.39 21.97 12.42
C TRP A 102 -0.08 21.66 12.78
N PRO A 103 -0.98 21.25 11.85
CA PRO A 103 -2.35 20.88 12.24
C PRO A 103 -2.38 19.65 13.17
N VAL A 104 -1.47 18.68 12.98
CA VAL A 104 -1.33 17.51 13.86
C VAL A 104 -0.87 17.92 15.26
N TRP A 105 0.12 18.83 15.35
CA TRP A 105 0.57 19.35 16.64
C TRP A 105 -0.55 20.08 17.39
N LEU A 106 -1.36 20.85 16.67
CA LEU A 106 -2.52 21.54 17.23
C LEU A 106 -3.60 20.54 17.67
N ALA A 107 -3.93 19.56 16.80
CA ALA A 107 -4.96 18.57 17.05
C ALA A 107 -4.67 17.69 18.28
N VAL A 108 -3.41 17.45 18.60
CA VAL A 108 -3.01 16.66 19.78
C VAL A 108 -2.65 17.57 20.97
N GLY A 109 -1.81 18.57 20.75
CA GLY A 109 -1.26 19.40 21.83
C GLY A 109 -2.33 20.19 22.59
N LEU A 110 -3.30 20.77 21.87
CA LEU A 110 -4.37 21.57 22.49
C LEU A 110 -5.31 20.73 23.37
N PRO A 111 -5.93 19.64 22.88
CA PRO A 111 -6.85 18.84 23.69
C PRO A 111 -6.16 18.20 24.89
N TYR A 112 -5.00 17.57 24.68
CA TYR A 112 -4.29 16.88 25.77
C TYR A 112 -3.70 17.85 26.79
N GLY A 113 -3.22 19.02 26.35
CA GLY A 113 -2.77 20.09 27.23
C GLY A 113 -3.89 20.65 28.09
N LEU A 114 -5.06 20.96 27.47
CA LEU A 114 -6.25 21.42 28.19
C LEU A 114 -6.78 20.36 29.15
N LEU A 115 -6.77 19.08 28.74
CA LEU A 115 -7.20 17.96 29.57
C LEU A 115 -6.29 17.80 30.81
N ALA A 116 -4.97 17.87 30.64
CA ALA A 116 -4.00 17.82 31.73
C ALA A 116 -4.17 19.00 32.70
N TRP A 117 -4.36 20.19 32.15
CA TRP A 117 -4.62 21.40 32.96
C TRP A 117 -5.94 21.29 33.74
N LEU A 118 -7.03 20.85 33.09
CA LEU A 118 -8.34 20.70 33.72
C LEU A 118 -8.28 19.66 34.86
N LEU A 119 -7.79 18.45 34.56
CA LEU A 119 -7.68 17.38 35.54
C LEU A 119 -6.72 17.73 36.69
N GLY A 120 -5.70 18.53 36.40
CA GLY A 120 -4.78 19.06 37.41
C GLY A 120 -5.41 20.04 38.38
N ARG A 121 -6.53 20.69 38.06
CA ARG A 121 -7.25 21.63 38.91
C ARG A 121 -8.37 21.00 39.73
N LEU A 122 -8.81 19.81 39.40
CA LEU A 122 -9.86 19.12 40.15
C LEU A 122 -9.35 18.70 41.54
N PRO A 123 -10.17 18.84 42.59
CA PRO A 123 -9.83 18.31 43.88
C PRO A 123 -9.75 16.78 43.84
N PRO A 124 -8.83 16.17 44.61
CA PRO A 124 -8.66 14.73 44.62
C PRO A 124 -9.92 14.05 45.20
N PRO A 125 -10.53 13.07 44.48
CA PRO A 125 -11.70 12.37 44.99
C PRO A 125 -11.37 11.50 46.21
N ALA A 126 -12.40 11.06 46.94
CA ALA A 126 -12.25 10.15 48.07
C ALA A 126 -11.58 8.81 47.62
N PRO A 127 -10.88 8.09 48.51
CA PRO A 127 -10.08 6.89 48.14
C PRO A 127 -10.85 5.84 47.39
N GLY A 128 -12.11 5.52 47.76
CA GLY A 128 -12.95 4.55 47.07
C GLY A 128 -13.24 4.90 45.61
N TRP A 129 -13.49 6.18 45.32
CA TRP A 129 -13.69 6.66 43.95
C TRP A 129 -12.43 6.57 43.10
N ARG A 130 -11.24 6.73 43.72
CA ARG A 130 -9.96 6.56 43.00
C ARG A 130 -9.73 5.11 42.56
N VAL A 131 -10.13 4.14 43.40
CA VAL A 131 -10.08 2.72 43.03
C VAL A 131 -11.01 2.46 41.84
N LEU A 132 -12.24 2.98 41.87
CA LEU A 132 -13.16 2.89 40.74
C LEU A 132 -12.57 3.54 39.50
N GLY A 133 -11.97 4.72 39.62
CA GLY A 133 -11.28 5.42 38.53
C GLY A 133 -10.14 4.58 37.93
N ALA A 134 -9.32 3.96 38.78
CA ALA A 134 -8.25 3.06 38.33
C ALA A 134 -8.80 1.84 37.59
N VAL A 135 -9.85 1.21 38.11
CA VAL A 135 -10.50 0.05 37.47
C VAL A 135 -11.04 0.43 36.09
N LEU A 136 -11.74 1.56 35.96
CA LEU A 136 -12.28 2.02 34.67
C LEU A 136 -11.17 2.32 33.64
N VAL A 137 -10.12 3.00 34.06
CA VAL A 137 -8.98 3.31 33.19
C VAL A 137 -8.28 2.02 32.73
N LEU A 138 -7.99 1.11 33.67
CA LEU A 138 -7.36 -0.16 33.37
C LEU A 138 -8.24 -1.04 32.48
N ALA A 139 -9.54 -1.07 32.72
CA ALA A 139 -10.47 -1.84 31.89
C ALA A 139 -10.43 -1.38 30.42
N VAL A 140 -10.42 -0.06 30.18
CA VAL A 140 -10.33 0.48 28.82
C VAL A 140 -8.95 0.19 28.19
N LEU A 141 -7.86 0.45 28.93
CA LEU A 141 -6.50 0.28 28.41
C LEU A 141 -6.12 -1.18 28.19
N LEU A 142 -6.55 -2.12 29.06
CA LEU A 142 -6.20 -3.54 28.97
C LEU A 142 -7.13 -4.34 28.08
N ALA A 143 -8.33 -3.83 27.76
CA ALA A 143 -9.28 -4.52 26.88
C ALA A 143 -8.68 -4.84 25.50
N LYS A 144 -7.88 -3.95 24.93
CA LYS A 144 -7.27 -4.14 23.62
C LYS A 144 -6.08 -5.10 23.66
N PRO A 145 -5.08 -4.96 24.54
CA PRO A 145 -4.03 -5.95 24.74
C PRO A 145 -4.57 -7.35 25.02
N TYR A 146 -5.56 -7.47 25.92
CA TYR A 146 -6.22 -8.76 26.19
C TYR A 146 -6.84 -9.35 24.93
N ARG A 147 -7.61 -8.56 24.18
CA ARG A 147 -8.21 -9.01 22.91
C ARG A 147 -7.15 -9.43 21.89
N ALA A 148 -5.98 -8.77 21.86
CA ALA A 148 -4.88 -9.11 20.96
C ALA A 148 -4.25 -10.49 21.26
N THR A 149 -4.44 -11.06 22.44
CA THR A 149 -3.92 -12.41 22.75
C THR A 149 -4.62 -13.52 21.96
N TYR A 150 -5.88 -13.32 21.53
CA TYR A 150 -6.71 -14.37 20.91
C TYR A 150 -7.38 -13.95 19.59
N ARG A 151 -7.32 -12.68 19.19
CA ARG A 151 -7.87 -12.20 17.92
C ARG A 151 -6.75 -11.90 16.93
N ASP A 152 -7.04 -12.11 15.64
CA ASP A 152 -6.13 -11.82 14.55
C ASP A 152 -6.06 -10.31 14.24
N MET A 153 -5.07 -9.92 13.45
CA MET A 153 -4.75 -8.53 13.12
C MET A 153 -5.95 -7.79 12.50
N ASP A 154 -6.77 -8.48 11.72
CA ASP A 154 -7.97 -7.91 11.08
C ASP A 154 -8.92 -7.21 12.06
N ALA A 155 -9.03 -7.76 13.29
CA ALA A 155 -9.85 -7.16 14.34
C ALA A 155 -9.30 -5.82 14.88
N PHE A 156 -8.03 -5.52 14.58
CA PHE A 156 -7.28 -4.34 15.02
C PHE A 156 -6.95 -3.36 13.89
N MET A 157 -7.32 -3.70 12.66
CA MET A 157 -7.18 -2.78 11.54
C MET A 157 -7.99 -1.51 11.78
N PRO A 158 -7.48 -0.35 11.38
CA PRO A 158 -8.19 0.92 11.57
C PRO A 158 -9.50 0.93 10.79
N GLY A 159 -10.47 1.70 11.29
CA GLY A 159 -11.77 1.87 10.65
C GLY A 159 -12.22 3.33 10.65
N PRO A 160 -12.94 3.77 9.60
CA PRO A 160 -13.35 5.17 9.44
C PRO A 160 -14.41 5.61 10.46
N THR A 161 -15.18 4.66 11.01
CA THR A 161 -16.25 4.92 12.00
C THR A 161 -15.74 4.95 13.44
N ARG A 162 -14.43 4.73 13.64
CA ARG A 162 -13.78 4.70 14.95
C ARG A 162 -13.07 6.03 15.23
N SER A 163 -13.04 6.43 16.50
CA SER A 163 -12.22 7.59 16.87
C SER A 163 -10.73 7.30 16.63
N SER A 164 -9.97 8.36 16.40
CA SER A 164 -8.51 8.29 16.22
C SER A 164 -7.83 7.62 17.42
N LEU A 165 -8.24 7.98 18.65
CA LEU A 165 -7.73 7.35 19.88
C LEU A 165 -8.03 5.83 19.91
N HIS A 166 -9.20 5.40 19.45
CA HIS A 166 -9.54 3.98 19.38
C HIS A 166 -8.65 3.24 18.37
N ASN A 167 -8.41 3.82 17.21
CA ASN A 167 -7.51 3.27 16.20
C ASN A 167 -6.08 3.19 16.73
N SER A 168 -5.59 4.23 17.42
CA SER A 168 -4.28 4.20 18.10
C SER A 168 -4.18 3.08 19.12
N LEU A 169 -5.14 2.98 20.05
CA LEU A 169 -5.15 1.91 21.05
C LEU A 169 -5.18 0.50 20.41
N ASN A 170 -5.90 0.31 19.30
CA ASN A 170 -5.89 -0.94 18.56
C ASN A 170 -4.50 -1.24 17.99
N ALA A 171 -3.92 -0.30 17.23
CA ALA A 171 -2.64 -0.51 16.56
C ALA A 171 -1.52 -0.82 17.56
N PHE A 172 -1.36 0.03 18.57
CA PHE A 172 -0.30 -0.13 19.58
C PHE A 172 -0.50 -1.37 20.46
N ALA A 173 -1.75 -1.73 20.82
CA ALA A 173 -2.02 -2.94 21.61
C ALA A 173 -1.65 -4.22 20.83
N TYR A 174 -2.05 -4.30 19.56
CA TYR A 174 -1.70 -5.47 18.74
C TYR A 174 -0.19 -5.55 18.50
N TYR A 175 0.44 -4.42 18.18
CA TYR A 175 1.89 -4.36 18.05
C TYR A 175 2.59 -4.86 19.31
N ALA A 176 2.26 -4.32 20.48
CA ALA A 176 2.90 -4.68 21.74
C ALA A 176 2.75 -6.17 22.12
N VAL A 177 1.58 -6.77 21.82
CA VAL A 177 1.27 -8.15 22.23
C VAL A 177 1.74 -9.18 21.19
N ARG A 178 1.63 -8.86 19.90
CA ARG A 178 1.80 -9.83 18.82
C ARG A 178 3.01 -9.58 17.94
N LEU A 179 3.44 -8.34 17.78
CA LEU A 179 4.49 -7.97 16.82
C LEU A 179 5.79 -7.54 17.49
N ALA A 180 5.74 -6.81 18.61
CA ALA A 180 6.94 -6.38 19.33
C ALA A 180 7.81 -7.57 19.76
N GLY A 181 9.11 -7.45 19.54
CA GLY A 181 10.09 -8.51 19.88
C GLY A 181 10.15 -9.68 18.88
N ARG A 182 9.21 -9.76 17.92
CA ARG A 182 9.32 -10.71 16.81
C ARG A 182 10.20 -10.20 15.66
N GLU A 183 10.53 -8.93 15.70
CA GLU A 183 11.32 -8.23 14.70
C GLU A 183 12.77 -8.77 14.57
N GLN A 184 13.28 -9.40 15.61
CA GLN A 184 14.68 -9.87 15.68
C GLN A 184 14.86 -11.37 15.43
N ALA A 185 13.82 -12.17 15.46
CA ALA A 185 13.93 -13.58 15.08
C ALA A 185 14.06 -13.67 13.57
N ALA A 186 15.29 -13.74 13.07
CA ALA A 186 15.52 -14.06 11.67
C ALA A 186 14.82 -15.39 11.37
N LEU A 187 13.79 -15.35 10.54
CA LEU A 187 13.10 -16.56 10.11
C LEU A 187 14.13 -17.45 9.42
N ALA A 188 14.32 -18.67 9.90
CA ALA A 188 15.15 -19.65 9.24
C ALA A 188 14.48 -20.03 7.92
N LEU A 189 14.83 -19.32 6.86
CA LEU A 189 14.33 -19.61 5.51
C LEU A 189 15.05 -20.85 4.98
N PRO A 190 14.36 -21.71 4.23
CA PRO A 190 15.00 -22.82 3.54
C PRO A 190 16.09 -22.30 2.60
N PRO A 191 17.13 -23.09 2.33
CA PRO A 191 18.18 -22.69 1.40
C PRO A 191 17.56 -22.36 0.04
N PRO A 192 18.00 -21.27 -0.61
CA PRO A 192 17.44 -20.84 -1.89
C PRO A 192 17.68 -21.88 -2.96
N GLN A 193 16.64 -22.22 -3.70
CA GLN A 193 16.78 -22.98 -4.94
C GLN A 193 16.91 -21.98 -6.10
N PRO A 194 18.10 -21.88 -6.74
CA PRO A 194 18.33 -20.90 -7.77
C PRO A 194 17.49 -21.21 -9.02
N TYR A 195 16.96 -20.18 -9.65
CA TYR A 195 16.40 -20.29 -10.99
C TYR A 195 17.52 -20.50 -12.00
N ARG A 196 17.23 -21.23 -13.05
CA ARG A 196 18.12 -21.32 -14.21
C ARG A 196 17.76 -20.21 -15.18
N LEU A 197 18.71 -19.32 -15.46
CA LEU A 197 18.61 -18.32 -16.52
C LEU A 197 19.41 -18.82 -17.72
N GLN A 198 18.73 -19.00 -18.83
CA GLN A 198 19.36 -19.33 -20.11
C GLN A 198 19.24 -18.08 -21.01
N PRO A 199 20.35 -17.46 -21.40
CA PRO A 199 20.32 -16.39 -22.40
C PRO A 199 19.72 -16.89 -23.71
N LEU A 200 18.89 -16.06 -24.33
CA LEU A 200 18.29 -16.30 -25.64
C LEU A 200 18.51 -15.07 -26.53
N PRO A 201 18.62 -15.24 -27.85
CA PRO A 201 18.55 -14.09 -28.74
C PRO A 201 17.24 -13.32 -28.54
N SER A 202 17.33 -12.03 -28.37
CA SER A 202 16.17 -11.15 -28.29
C SER A 202 16.25 -10.08 -29.36
N GLN A 203 15.18 -9.94 -30.14
CA GLN A 203 15.02 -8.89 -31.14
C GLN A 203 14.36 -7.64 -30.56
N ALA A 204 13.88 -7.71 -29.30
CA ALA A 204 13.23 -6.59 -28.65
C ALA A 204 14.16 -5.37 -28.57
N GLN A 205 13.67 -4.24 -29.04
CA GLN A 205 14.37 -2.96 -28.95
C GLN A 205 13.90 -2.15 -27.76
N HIS A 206 12.60 -2.15 -27.48
CA HIS A 206 12.04 -1.40 -26.38
C HIS A 206 11.07 -2.26 -25.56
N VAL A 207 11.35 -2.37 -24.27
CA VAL A 207 10.50 -3.08 -23.30
C VAL A 207 10.14 -2.08 -22.20
N TRP A 208 8.88 -1.69 -22.17
CA TRP A 208 8.36 -0.71 -21.22
C TRP A 208 7.41 -1.36 -20.23
N VAL A 209 7.46 -0.91 -19.01
CA VAL A 209 6.55 -1.31 -17.92
C VAL A 209 5.97 -0.06 -17.29
N VAL A 210 4.67 0.01 -17.16
CA VAL A 210 3.98 1.06 -16.41
C VAL A 210 3.28 0.41 -15.23
N VAL A 211 3.59 0.88 -14.03
CA VAL A 211 2.91 0.46 -12.81
C VAL A 211 2.17 1.65 -12.23
N VAL A 212 0.87 1.49 -12.02
CA VAL A 212 0.01 2.50 -11.40
C VAL A 212 -0.29 2.06 -9.99
N ASP A 213 0.10 2.87 -9.02
CA ASP A 213 -0.11 2.60 -7.60
C ASP A 213 -1.60 2.43 -7.27
N SER A 214 -1.92 1.35 -6.57
CA SER A 214 -3.28 1.01 -6.13
C SER A 214 -4.31 0.82 -7.26
N LEU A 215 -3.90 0.47 -8.47
CA LEU A 215 -4.82 0.30 -9.61
C LEU A 215 -5.51 -1.06 -9.59
N ARG A 216 -6.79 -1.05 -9.21
CA ARG A 216 -7.63 -2.24 -9.14
C ARG A 216 -8.22 -2.60 -10.52
N GLY A 217 -7.99 -3.84 -10.96
CA GLY A 217 -8.39 -4.34 -12.28
C GLY A 217 -9.89 -4.29 -12.52
N SER A 218 -10.71 -4.74 -11.56
CA SER A 218 -12.18 -4.75 -11.64
C SER A 218 -12.82 -3.35 -11.69
N ARG A 219 -12.03 -2.27 -11.59
CA ARG A 219 -12.51 -0.87 -11.74
C ARG A 219 -12.16 -0.26 -13.10
N LEU A 220 -11.62 -1.05 -14.02
CA LEU A 220 -11.27 -0.60 -15.37
C LEU A 220 -12.36 -0.97 -16.37
N GLY A 221 -12.86 0.01 -17.12
CA GLY A 221 -13.86 -0.20 -18.19
C GLY A 221 -13.35 -1.18 -19.25
N VAL A 222 -12.05 -1.17 -19.59
CA VAL A 222 -11.43 -2.11 -20.53
C VAL A 222 -11.47 -3.57 -20.06
N LEU A 223 -11.67 -3.81 -18.77
CA LEU A 223 -11.86 -5.14 -18.16
C LEU A 223 -13.33 -5.45 -17.81
N GLY A 224 -14.28 -4.63 -18.29
CA GLY A 224 -15.71 -4.89 -18.12
C GLY A 224 -16.37 -4.12 -16.96
N TYR A 225 -15.67 -3.19 -16.31
CA TYR A 225 -16.32 -2.33 -15.32
C TYR A 225 -17.40 -1.47 -15.97
N PRO A 226 -18.62 -1.34 -15.37
CA PRO A 226 -19.74 -0.66 -16.01
C PRO A 226 -19.53 0.83 -16.29
N ARG A 227 -18.64 1.48 -15.53
CA ARG A 227 -18.30 2.89 -15.77
C ARG A 227 -17.15 3.00 -16.78
N ALA A 228 -17.24 3.96 -17.68
CA ALA A 228 -16.19 4.24 -18.66
C ALA A 228 -14.98 4.95 -17.98
N THR A 229 -14.28 4.25 -17.11
CA THR A 229 -13.11 4.75 -16.38
C THR A 229 -11.84 4.74 -17.24
N THR A 230 -11.80 3.94 -18.30
CA THR A 230 -10.61 3.77 -19.16
C THR A 230 -10.95 3.85 -20.64
N PRO A 231 -11.52 5.00 -21.13
CA PRO A 231 -11.92 5.14 -22.52
C PRO A 231 -10.75 5.13 -23.51
N GLN A 232 -9.54 5.65 -23.16
CA GLN A 232 -8.40 5.64 -24.05
C GLN A 232 -7.80 4.24 -24.17
N LEU A 233 -7.67 3.50 -23.08
CA LEU A 233 -7.24 2.10 -23.10
C LEU A 233 -8.22 1.23 -23.91
N ALA A 234 -9.53 1.44 -23.76
CA ALA A 234 -10.55 0.71 -24.51
C ALA A 234 -10.49 1.02 -26.02
N ALA A 235 -10.06 2.22 -26.40
CA ALA A 235 -9.89 2.64 -27.78
C ALA A 235 -8.52 2.27 -28.39
N THR A 236 -7.57 1.73 -27.59
CA THR A 236 -6.22 1.39 -28.05
C THR A 236 -6.25 0.11 -28.90
N PRO A 237 -5.91 0.17 -30.21
CA PRO A 237 -5.92 -1.01 -31.06
C PRO A 237 -4.90 -2.04 -30.64
N GLY A 238 -5.30 -3.32 -30.59
CA GLY A 238 -4.39 -4.42 -30.27
C GLY A 238 -3.99 -4.52 -28.80
N LEU A 239 -4.58 -3.72 -27.91
CA LEU A 239 -4.36 -3.86 -26.47
C LEU A 239 -5.00 -5.18 -25.97
N LEU A 240 -4.16 -6.07 -25.45
CA LEU A 240 -4.60 -7.27 -24.74
C LEU A 240 -4.85 -6.89 -23.27
N ALA A 241 -6.07 -7.10 -22.79
CA ALA A 241 -6.43 -6.86 -21.40
C ALA A 241 -6.79 -8.16 -20.69
N ARG A 242 -6.19 -8.43 -19.53
CA ARG A 242 -6.45 -9.59 -18.67
C ARG A 242 -6.54 -9.15 -17.21
N PRO A 243 -7.33 -9.85 -16.38
CA PRO A 243 -7.21 -9.76 -14.93
C PRO A 243 -5.82 -10.21 -14.49
N GLY A 244 -5.29 -9.59 -13.44
CA GLY A 244 -3.98 -9.94 -12.90
C GLY A 244 -4.00 -10.14 -11.39
N ILE A 245 -2.90 -10.69 -10.89
CA ILE A 245 -2.70 -10.99 -9.48
C ILE A 245 -1.45 -10.28 -8.98
N ALA A 246 -1.63 -9.38 -8.02
CA ALA A 246 -0.54 -8.67 -7.36
C ALA A 246 0.31 -9.62 -6.50
N SER A 247 1.62 -9.35 -6.40
CA SER A 247 2.53 -10.11 -5.53
C SER A 247 2.35 -9.80 -4.05
N GLY A 248 1.82 -8.63 -3.69
CA GLY A 248 1.70 -8.21 -2.30
C GLY A 248 0.69 -7.08 -2.12
N VAL A 249 0.36 -6.79 -0.86
CA VAL A 249 -0.67 -5.81 -0.47
C VAL A 249 -0.14 -4.38 -0.31
N ALA A 250 1.14 -4.16 -0.53
CA ALA A 250 1.80 -2.86 -0.39
C ALA A 250 2.87 -2.68 -1.47
N THR A 251 3.06 -1.45 -1.92
CA THR A 251 4.05 -1.09 -2.94
C THR A 251 5.46 -1.58 -2.59
N ALA A 252 5.88 -1.39 -1.32
CA ALA A 252 7.20 -1.81 -0.81
C ALA A 252 7.41 -3.34 -0.80
N VAL A 253 6.36 -4.13 -0.97
CA VAL A 253 6.40 -5.60 -1.09
C VAL A 253 6.18 -6.03 -2.54
N SER A 254 5.15 -5.50 -3.16
CA SER A 254 4.70 -5.95 -4.48
C SER A 254 5.67 -5.59 -5.60
N LEU A 255 6.13 -4.33 -5.66
CA LEU A 255 7.08 -3.91 -6.70
C LEU A 255 8.42 -4.65 -6.64
N PRO A 256 9.11 -4.74 -5.47
CA PRO A 256 10.33 -5.52 -5.38
C PRO A 256 10.12 -7.00 -5.74
N SER A 257 9.00 -7.60 -5.32
CA SER A 257 8.67 -8.99 -5.64
C SER A 257 8.48 -9.19 -7.15
N PHE A 258 7.76 -8.30 -7.82
CA PHE A 258 7.57 -8.31 -9.27
C PHE A 258 8.89 -8.18 -10.03
N VAL A 259 9.66 -7.14 -9.72
CA VAL A 259 10.91 -6.82 -10.45
C VAL A 259 12.00 -7.87 -10.23
N ASN A 260 12.00 -8.57 -9.09
CA ASN A 260 12.99 -9.60 -8.76
C ASN A 260 12.48 -11.05 -8.99
N LEU A 261 11.34 -11.22 -9.68
CA LEU A 261 10.76 -12.52 -10.02
C LEU A 261 10.52 -13.42 -8.79
N VAL A 262 9.97 -12.87 -7.72
CA VAL A 262 9.58 -13.64 -6.53
C VAL A 262 8.31 -14.42 -6.85
N SER A 263 8.38 -15.75 -6.82
CA SER A 263 7.25 -16.64 -7.18
C SER A 263 6.47 -17.13 -5.98
N HIS A 264 7.09 -17.21 -4.80
CA HIS A 264 6.44 -17.75 -3.61
C HIS A 264 7.03 -17.16 -2.32
N PRO A 265 6.34 -17.31 -1.18
CA PRO A 265 6.82 -16.89 0.11
C PRO A 265 8.17 -17.52 0.47
N GLY A 266 8.98 -16.81 1.25
CA GLY A 266 10.30 -17.31 1.69
C GLY A 266 11.46 -17.01 0.74
N GLN A 267 11.21 -16.43 -0.43
CA GLN A 267 12.26 -16.08 -1.40
C GLN A 267 12.86 -14.67 -1.18
N HIS A 268 12.79 -14.11 0.02
CA HIS A 268 13.28 -12.75 0.32
C HIS A 268 14.79 -12.56 0.04
N HIS A 269 15.60 -13.63 0.05
CA HIS A 269 17.01 -13.58 -0.34
C HIS A 269 17.19 -13.05 -1.78
N LEU A 270 16.21 -13.26 -2.68
CA LEU A 270 16.23 -12.72 -4.03
C LEU A 270 16.24 -11.19 -4.04
N LEU A 271 15.62 -10.56 -3.06
CA LEU A 271 15.56 -9.11 -2.94
C LEU A 271 16.89 -8.50 -2.48
N ARG A 272 17.70 -9.24 -1.70
CA ARG A 272 19.03 -8.79 -1.25
C ARG A 272 20.08 -8.90 -2.35
N GLN A 273 20.12 -10.02 -3.04
CA GLN A 273 21.14 -10.32 -4.05
C GLN A 273 20.73 -9.86 -5.45
N GLN A 274 19.43 -9.75 -5.70
CA GLN A 274 18.82 -9.31 -6.95
C GLN A 274 19.33 -10.03 -8.21
N PRO A 275 19.51 -11.37 -8.18
CA PRO A 275 20.09 -12.11 -9.32
C PRO A 275 19.16 -12.11 -10.53
N TYR A 276 17.84 -12.00 -10.32
CA TYR A 276 16.81 -12.06 -11.36
C TYR A 276 16.10 -10.71 -11.57
N ASN A 277 16.73 -9.63 -11.11
CA ASN A 277 16.17 -8.29 -11.23
C ASN A 277 16.04 -7.87 -12.70
N LEU A 278 14.88 -7.42 -13.12
CA LEU A 278 14.60 -7.07 -14.53
C LEU A 278 15.53 -5.97 -15.05
N PHE A 279 15.87 -4.95 -14.24
CA PHE A 279 16.86 -3.92 -14.65
C PHE A 279 18.25 -4.51 -14.83
N ARG A 280 18.67 -5.41 -13.94
CA ARG A 280 19.93 -6.15 -14.06
C ARG A 280 19.97 -6.98 -15.34
N LEU A 281 18.91 -7.74 -15.60
CA LEU A 281 18.80 -8.59 -16.81
C LEU A 281 18.81 -7.73 -18.07
N ALA A 282 18.06 -6.64 -18.09
CA ALA A 282 18.03 -5.70 -19.20
C ALA A 282 19.43 -5.11 -19.49
N ARG A 283 20.10 -4.64 -18.45
CA ARG A 283 21.46 -4.07 -18.59
C ARG A 283 22.48 -5.08 -19.12
N GLN A 284 22.40 -6.33 -18.66
CA GLN A 284 23.27 -7.42 -19.15
C GLN A 284 23.06 -7.71 -20.63
N GLN A 285 21.88 -7.45 -21.17
CA GLN A 285 21.55 -7.60 -22.60
C GLN A 285 21.73 -6.30 -23.41
N GLY A 286 22.37 -5.30 -22.83
CA GLY A 286 22.68 -4.06 -23.52
C GLY A 286 21.52 -3.06 -23.68
N PHE A 287 20.45 -3.21 -22.89
CA PHE A 287 19.40 -2.20 -22.82
C PHE A 287 19.85 -1.03 -21.96
N ARG A 288 19.56 0.18 -22.39
CA ARG A 288 19.56 1.35 -21.51
C ARG A 288 18.39 1.25 -20.55
N THR A 289 18.64 1.42 -19.27
CA THR A 289 17.66 1.18 -18.21
C THR A 289 17.22 2.48 -17.57
N LEU A 290 15.91 2.74 -17.57
CA LEU A 290 15.32 3.97 -17.06
C LEU A 290 14.23 3.66 -16.05
N TRP A 291 14.24 4.37 -14.93
CA TRP A 291 13.15 4.40 -13.96
C TRP A 291 12.70 5.84 -13.73
N LEU A 292 11.41 6.11 -13.98
CA LEU A 292 10.78 7.41 -13.77
C LEU A 292 9.56 7.23 -12.89
N SER A 293 9.40 8.07 -11.86
CA SER A 293 8.34 7.91 -10.86
C SER A 293 7.80 9.26 -10.40
N SER A 294 6.49 9.36 -10.28
CA SER A 294 5.82 10.45 -9.57
C SER A 294 5.77 10.25 -8.05
N GLN A 295 6.38 9.16 -7.58
CA GLN A 295 6.52 8.84 -6.17
C GLN A 295 7.95 9.15 -5.68
N GLU A 296 8.18 8.95 -4.38
CA GLU A 296 9.45 9.25 -3.73
C GLU A 296 10.54 8.22 -4.06
N SER A 297 11.79 8.65 -3.97
CA SER A 297 12.99 7.81 -4.21
C SER A 297 13.12 6.62 -3.25
N LYS A 298 12.45 6.65 -2.09
CA LYS A 298 12.39 5.52 -1.15
C LYS A 298 11.87 4.22 -1.79
N LEU A 299 11.05 4.31 -2.84
CA LEU A 299 10.59 3.15 -3.60
C LEU A 299 11.72 2.41 -4.33
N LEU A 300 12.87 3.03 -4.53
CA LEU A 300 14.04 2.37 -5.12
C LEU A 300 14.62 1.25 -4.24
N ALA A 301 14.23 1.18 -2.97
CA ALA A 301 14.65 0.10 -2.10
C ALA A 301 14.27 -1.27 -2.71
N ASN A 302 15.26 -2.12 -2.92
CA ASN A 302 15.12 -3.46 -3.52
C ASN A 302 14.61 -3.48 -4.99
N LEU A 303 14.48 -2.35 -5.69
CA LEU A 303 14.08 -2.30 -7.10
C LEU A 303 15.25 -2.47 -8.09
N GLY A 304 16.48 -2.51 -7.64
CA GLY A 304 17.64 -2.65 -8.52
C GLY A 304 18.28 -1.32 -8.94
N SER A 305 18.23 -0.33 -8.06
CA SER A 305 18.83 1.00 -8.28
C SER A 305 20.25 0.99 -8.87
N PRO A 306 21.18 0.07 -8.51
CA PRO A 306 22.50 0.00 -9.12
C PRO A 306 22.51 -0.39 -10.61
N PHE A 307 21.41 -0.93 -11.13
CA PHE A 307 21.28 -1.39 -12.51
C PHE A 307 20.52 -0.39 -13.40
N MET A 308 20.18 0.79 -12.88
CA MET A 308 19.45 1.83 -13.59
C MET A 308 20.42 2.90 -14.08
N ASP A 309 20.40 3.19 -15.40
CA ASP A 309 21.20 4.25 -16.00
C ASP A 309 20.58 5.65 -15.77
N VAL A 310 19.25 5.71 -15.70
CA VAL A 310 18.48 6.93 -15.39
C VAL A 310 17.51 6.64 -14.27
N ARG A 311 17.47 7.53 -13.28
CA ARG A 311 16.55 7.49 -12.15
C ARG A 311 15.99 8.89 -11.96
N ILE A 312 14.67 9.01 -12.08
CA ILE A 312 13.95 10.26 -11.86
C ILE A 312 12.79 9.97 -10.92
N SER A 313 12.78 10.66 -9.80
CA SER A 313 11.72 10.62 -8.80
C SER A 313 11.02 11.98 -8.69
N ARG A 314 9.95 12.01 -7.94
CA ARG A 314 9.25 13.25 -7.59
C ARG A 314 10.18 14.31 -6.98
N GLU A 315 11.19 13.88 -6.24
CA GLU A 315 12.12 14.75 -5.52
C GLU A 315 13.09 15.46 -6.48
N ASP A 316 13.35 14.90 -7.66
CA ASP A 316 14.26 15.50 -8.66
C ASP A 316 13.57 16.67 -9.40
N HIS A 317 12.24 16.66 -9.51
CA HIS A 317 11.45 17.69 -10.19
C HIS A 317 10.23 18.14 -9.35
N PRO A 318 10.42 18.63 -8.11
CA PRO A 318 9.32 18.82 -7.16
C PRO A 318 8.27 19.84 -7.62
N LEU A 319 8.68 20.90 -8.34
CA LEU A 319 7.75 21.90 -8.88
C LEU A 319 6.91 21.35 -10.03
N LEU A 320 7.52 20.57 -10.92
CA LEU A 320 6.83 19.96 -12.04
C LEU A 320 5.77 18.96 -11.54
N PHE A 321 6.15 18.07 -10.63
CA PHE A 321 5.21 17.10 -10.06
C PHE A 321 4.12 17.74 -9.18
N ARG A 322 4.41 18.86 -8.51
CA ARG A 322 3.39 19.64 -7.80
C ARG A 322 2.34 20.22 -8.75
N GLN A 323 2.73 20.65 -9.94
CA GLN A 323 1.83 21.29 -10.90
C GLN A 323 1.10 20.29 -11.80
N GLN A 324 1.76 19.21 -12.18
CA GLN A 324 1.28 18.31 -13.23
C GLN A 324 1.02 16.88 -12.76
N HIS A 325 1.42 16.54 -11.53
CA HIS A 325 1.29 15.18 -10.99
C HIS A 325 1.82 14.14 -12.00
N ASP A 326 1.06 13.08 -12.30
CA ASP A 326 1.50 12.02 -13.20
C ASP A 326 1.64 12.46 -14.68
N HIS A 327 1.01 13.57 -15.10
CA HIS A 327 1.25 14.16 -16.41
C HIS A 327 2.70 14.63 -16.62
N ALA A 328 3.47 14.80 -15.56
CA ALA A 328 4.90 15.08 -15.66
C ALA A 328 5.69 13.90 -16.26
N LEU A 329 5.25 12.66 -16.02
CA LEU A 329 5.98 11.45 -16.45
C LEU A 329 6.11 11.33 -17.98
N PRO A 330 5.06 11.46 -18.81
CA PRO A 330 5.22 11.44 -20.26
C PRO A 330 6.10 12.59 -20.77
N GLN A 331 6.12 13.75 -20.13
CA GLN A 331 7.03 14.86 -20.51
C GLN A 331 8.48 14.53 -20.19
N LEU A 332 8.74 14.01 -18.99
CA LEU A 332 10.08 13.59 -18.56
C LEU A 332 10.59 12.42 -19.41
N LEU A 333 9.71 11.49 -19.79
CA LEU A 333 10.04 10.38 -20.66
C LEU A 333 10.43 10.86 -22.07
N ALA A 334 9.66 11.78 -22.64
CA ALA A 334 9.94 12.35 -23.98
C ALA A 334 11.30 13.09 -24.03
N ALA A 335 11.76 13.62 -22.90
CA ALA A 335 13.07 14.27 -22.78
C ALA A 335 14.23 13.26 -22.68
N GLN A 336 13.97 11.96 -22.52
CA GLN A 336 15.03 10.97 -22.37
C GLN A 336 15.54 10.45 -23.72
N GLN A 337 16.84 10.23 -23.79
CA GLN A 337 17.44 9.48 -24.89
C GLN A 337 17.29 7.99 -24.61
N LEU A 338 16.47 7.28 -25.35
CA LEU A 338 16.20 5.86 -25.14
C LEU A 338 17.31 4.93 -25.66
N GLY A 339 18.15 5.42 -26.58
CA GLY A 339 19.13 4.60 -27.28
C GLY A 339 18.48 3.61 -28.27
N ALA A 340 19.27 2.70 -28.81
CA ALA A 340 18.78 1.67 -29.73
C ALA A 340 17.93 0.60 -29.02
N ARG A 341 18.18 0.33 -27.75
CA ARG A 341 17.44 -0.59 -26.90
C ARG A 341 17.18 0.03 -25.54
N SER A 342 15.95 -0.02 -25.05
CA SER A 342 15.62 0.51 -23.73
C SER A 342 14.68 -0.40 -22.93
N PHE A 343 14.95 -0.48 -21.62
CA PHE A 343 14.05 -0.99 -20.61
C PHE A 343 13.61 0.18 -19.75
N VAL A 344 12.34 0.53 -19.81
CA VAL A 344 11.76 1.68 -19.11
C VAL A 344 10.72 1.20 -18.11
N MET A 345 10.81 1.64 -16.87
CA MET A 345 9.75 1.44 -15.87
C MET A 345 9.24 2.81 -15.40
N LEU A 346 7.93 2.99 -15.50
CA LEU A 346 7.23 4.19 -15.06
C LEU A 346 6.35 3.83 -13.86
N ASN A 347 6.45 4.60 -12.77
CA ASN A 347 5.60 4.43 -11.60
C ASN A 347 4.69 5.66 -11.42
N LEU A 348 3.38 5.47 -11.64
CA LEU A 348 2.34 6.46 -11.46
C LEU A 348 1.75 6.36 -10.05
N ARG A 349 1.40 7.51 -9.47
CA ARG A 349 0.77 7.58 -8.13
C ARG A 349 -0.76 7.68 -8.17
N THR A 350 -1.35 7.85 -9.31
CA THR A 350 -2.71 8.39 -9.50
C THR A 350 -3.82 7.67 -8.71
N ALA A 351 -3.82 6.34 -8.62
CA ALA A 351 -4.90 5.62 -7.93
C ALA A 351 -4.68 5.45 -6.42
N HIS A 352 -3.59 6.00 -5.86
CA HIS A 352 -3.34 6.04 -4.43
C HIS A 352 -4.12 7.16 -3.73
N SER A 353 -4.62 6.88 -2.52
CA SER A 353 -5.29 7.89 -1.67
C SER A 353 -4.31 9.02 -1.24
N PRO A 354 -4.77 10.29 -1.08
CA PRO A 354 -6.11 10.82 -1.35
C PRO A 354 -6.38 10.96 -2.85
N TYR A 355 -7.40 10.28 -3.35
CA TYR A 355 -7.67 10.18 -4.80
C TYR A 355 -7.89 11.52 -5.47
N GLN A 356 -8.64 12.42 -4.82
CA GLN A 356 -9.03 13.72 -5.37
C GLN A 356 -7.82 14.62 -5.65
N ASP A 357 -6.78 14.53 -4.85
CA ASP A 357 -5.57 15.33 -4.99
C ASP A 357 -4.83 14.99 -6.29
N ASN A 358 -4.99 13.75 -6.77
CA ASN A 358 -4.30 13.29 -7.95
C ASN A 358 -4.90 13.80 -9.27
N TYR A 359 -6.17 14.25 -9.32
CA TYR A 359 -6.82 14.68 -10.58
C TYR A 359 -7.43 16.07 -10.57
N ARG A 360 -7.75 16.66 -9.41
CA ARG A 360 -8.43 17.98 -9.35
C ARG A 360 -7.69 19.09 -10.09
N HIS A 361 -6.35 19.07 -10.03
CA HIS A 361 -5.51 20.06 -10.72
C HIS A 361 -5.66 20.02 -12.24
N ALA A 362 -6.02 18.86 -12.81
CA ALA A 362 -6.11 18.63 -14.25
C ALA A 362 -7.46 19.04 -14.88
N GLY A 363 -8.38 19.58 -14.07
CA GLY A 363 -9.63 20.18 -14.53
C GLY A 363 -10.86 19.29 -14.41
N ALA A 364 -12.03 19.90 -14.64
CA ALA A 364 -13.34 19.31 -14.42
C ALA A 364 -13.62 18.05 -15.26
N ARG A 365 -12.93 17.84 -16.37
CA ARG A 365 -13.11 16.65 -17.22
C ARG A 365 -12.82 15.33 -16.49
N PHE A 366 -12.00 15.39 -15.43
CA PHE A 366 -11.68 14.22 -14.59
C PHE A 366 -12.54 14.12 -13.33
N ALA A 367 -13.45 15.07 -13.08
CA ALA A 367 -14.44 15.01 -12.01
C ALA A 367 -15.79 14.53 -12.53
N ARG A 368 -15.79 13.44 -13.29
CA ARG A 368 -16.98 12.92 -14.00
C ARG A 368 -18.04 12.39 -13.04
N TRP A 369 -17.63 11.78 -11.94
CA TRP A 369 -18.53 11.29 -10.91
C TRP A 369 -18.47 12.22 -9.70
N PRO A 370 -19.64 12.70 -9.21
CA PRO A 370 -19.70 13.70 -8.13
C PRO A 370 -19.02 13.22 -6.84
N THR A 371 -18.33 14.14 -6.16
CA THR A 371 -17.62 13.87 -4.90
C THR A 371 -17.93 14.92 -3.83
N ASP A 372 -19.09 15.57 -3.94
CA ASP A 372 -19.57 16.57 -2.98
C ASP A 372 -20.05 15.93 -1.67
N ASP A 373 -20.12 16.75 -0.60
CA ASP A 373 -20.42 16.30 0.75
C ASP A 373 -21.89 15.86 0.95
N SER A 374 -22.78 16.12 0.00
CA SER A 374 -24.17 15.64 0.03
C SER A 374 -24.30 14.14 -0.17
N LEU A 375 -23.28 13.49 -0.74
CA LEU A 375 -23.25 12.05 -1.01
C LEU A 375 -22.76 11.25 0.20
N PRO A 376 -23.26 10.00 0.37
CA PRO A 376 -22.71 9.08 1.36
C PRO A 376 -21.20 8.89 1.17
N TYR A 377 -20.47 8.75 2.28
CA TYR A 377 -19.00 8.61 2.29
C TYR A 377 -18.49 7.53 1.30
N ALA A 378 -19.11 6.34 1.31
CA ALA A 378 -18.73 5.24 0.42
C ALA A 378 -18.88 5.61 -1.06
N THR A 379 -19.98 6.26 -1.43
CA THR A 379 -20.23 6.73 -2.79
C THR A 379 -19.19 7.76 -3.22
N ARG A 380 -18.92 8.74 -2.35
CA ARG A 380 -17.94 9.80 -2.56
C ARG A 380 -16.54 9.24 -2.83
N LYS A 381 -16.09 8.32 -1.95
CA LYS A 381 -14.77 7.67 -2.07
C LYS A 381 -14.67 6.83 -3.34
N SER A 382 -15.70 6.03 -3.63
CA SER A 382 -15.76 5.23 -4.86
C SER A 382 -15.73 6.10 -6.11
N ASN A 383 -16.48 7.21 -6.12
CA ASN A 383 -16.49 8.18 -7.21
C ASN A 383 -15.12 8.87 -7.38
N ALA A 384 -14.49 9.25 -6.27
CA ALA A 384 -13.16 9.86 -6.29
C ALA A 384 -12.10 8.89 -6.86
N TYR A 385 -12.19 7.61 -6.52
CA TYR A 385 -11.32 6.57 -7.08
C TYR A 385 -11.53 6.42 -8.59
N ASP A 386 -12.77 6.32 -9.05
CA ASP A 386 -13.09 6.18 -10.47
C ASP A 386 -12.63 7.41 -11.29
N ASN A 387 -12.73 8.61 -10.71
CA ASN A 387 -12.18 9.83 -11.30
C ASN A 387 -10.65 9.79 -11.40
N ALA A 388 -9.98 9.24 -10.38
CA ALA A 388 -8.52 9.05 -10.42
C ALA A 388 -8.13 8.02 -11.50
N VAL A 389 -8.87 6.92 -11.65
CA VAL A 389 -8.65 5.95 -12.73
C VAL A 389 -8.84 6.60 -14.11
N LEU A 390 -9.86 7.45 -14.28
CA LEU A 390 -10.06 8.21 -15.52
C LEU A 390 -8.88 9.16 -15.83
N TYR A 391 -8.30 9.77 -14.82
CA TYR A 391 -7.09 10.58 -14.97
C TYR A 391 -5.88 9.72 -15.32
N ALA A 392 -5.72 8.54 -14.68
CA ALA A 392 -4.66 7.59 -15.02
C ALA A 392 -4.76 7.16 -16.49
N ASP A 393 -5.97 6.90 -16.99
CA ASP A 393 -6.23 6.54 -18.40
C ASP A 393 -5.71 7.61 -19.37
N ASP A 394 -5.88 8.90 -19.04
CA ASP A 394 -5.36 10.00 -19.85
C ASP A 394 -3.83 10.03 -19.88
N VAL A 395 -3.18 9.82 -18.72
CA VAL A 395 -1.71 9.72 -18.62
C VAL A 395 -1.20 8.52 -19.41
N LEU A 396 -1.86 7.35 -19.24
CA LEU A 396 -1.52 6.12 -19.96
C LEU A 396 -1.66 6.29 -21.47
N GLY A 397 -2.71 6.97 -21.93
CA GLY A 397 -2.89 7.30 -23.34
C GLY A 397 -1.74 8.14 -23.91
N GLN A 398 -1.18 9.08 -23.13
CA GLN A 398 0.00 9.86 -23.54
C GLN A 398 1.26 9.00 -23.62
N ILE A 399 1.45 8.06 -22.69
CA ILE A 399 2.57 7.10 -22.69
C ILE A 399 2.44 6.14 -23.88
N ILE A 400 1.22 5.64 -24.15
CA ILE A 400 0.95 4.75 -25.29
C ILE A 400 1.27 5.43 -26.61
N ARG A 401 0.89 6.69 -26.82
CA ARG A 401 1.24 7.44 -28.04
C ARG A 401 2.75 7.54 -28.25
N GLN A 402 3.55 7.74 -27.19
CA GLN A 402 5.00 7.74 -27.28
C GLN A 402 5.54 6.34 -27.60
N PHE A 403 4.97 5.32 -26.98
CA PHE A 403 5.31 3.93 -27.26
C PHE A 403 5.02 3.55 -28.72
N GLU A 404 3.89 3.98 -29.25
CA GLU A 404 3.48 3.75 -30.64
C GLU A 404 4.40 4.43 -31.67
N ALA A 405 5.09 5.49 -31.30
CA ALA A 405 6.08 6.16 -32.14
C ALA A 405 7.44 5.43 -32.20
N LEU A 406 7.69 4.44 -31.33
CA LEU A 406 8.94 3.68 -31.32
C LEU A 406 9.06 2.80 -32.58
N ARG A 407 10.29 2.48 -32.95
CA ARG A 407 10.61 1.61 -34.08
C ARG A 407 11.09 0.25 -33.58
N GLY A 408 10.88 -0.78 -34.41
CA GLY A 408 11.32 -2.13 -34.15
C GLY A 408 10.38 -2.91 -33.24
N GLU A 409 10.84 -4.05 -32.76
CA GLU A 409 10.07 -4.92 -31.88
C GLU A 409 9.95 -4.31 -30.48
N CYS A 410 8.74 -3.91 -30.09
CA CYS A 410 8.47 -3.18 -28.87
C CYS A 410 7.36 -3.85 -28.05
N TYR A 411 7.49 -3.77 -26.71
CA TYR A 411 6.54 -4.30 -25.74
C TYR A 411 6.25 -3.30 -24.64
N LEU A 412 4.98 -3.11 -24.31
CA LEU A 412 4.51 -2.29 -23.20
C LEU A 412 3.60 -3.16 -22.32
N LEU A 413 3.95 -3.31 -21.05
CA LEU A 413 3.11 -3.90 -20.02
C LEU A 413 2.62 -2.80 -19.08
N ILE A 414 1.31 -2.77 -18.80
CA ILE A 414 0.71 -1.86 -17.81
C ILE A 414 0.02 -2.70 -16.74
N THR A 415 0.31 -2.43 -15.47
CA THR A 415 -0.30 -3.12 -14.32
C THR A 415 -0.49 -2.17 -13.14
N GLY A 416 -1.20 -2.62 -12.10
CA GLY A 416 -1.13 -2.02 -10.76
C GLY A 416 -0.06 -2.72 -9.94
N ASP A 417 0.46 -2.08 -8.90
CA ASP A 417 1.31 -2.76 -7.91
C ASP A 417 0.47 -3.62 -6.96
N HIS A 418 -0.69 -3.13 -6.57
CA HIS A 418 -1.78 -3.82 -5.86
C HIS A 418 -3.11 -3.14 -6.17
N GLY A 419 -4.21 -3.80 -5.82
CA GLY A 419 -5.54 -3.22 -5.86
C GLY A 419 -5.87 -2.43 -4.60
N GLN A 420 -7.17 -2.11 -4.43
CA GLN A 420 -7.64 -1.19 -3.40
C GLN A 420 -9.02 -1.62 -2.88
N LEU A 421 -9.23 -1.59 -1.56
CA LEU A 421 -10.53 -1.70 -0.93
C LEU A 421 -11.27 -0.36 -1.02
N LEU A 422 -12.53 -0.40 -1.44
CA LEU A 422 -13.37 0.77 -1.69
C LEU A 422 -14.70 0.71 -0.91
N GLY A 423 -14.67 0.13 0.28
CA GLY A 423 -15.81 -0.01 1.19
C GLY A 423 -16.28 -1.44 1.38
N GLU A 424 -15.65 -2.43 0.78
CA GLU A 424 -15.97 -3.85 0.98
C GLU A 424 -15.87 -4.22 2.45
N GLN A 425 -16.95 -4.77 3.00
CA GLN A 425 -17.08 -5.09 4.43
C GLN A 425 -16.76 -3.91 5.37
N GLY A 426 -16.97 -2.65 4.91
CA GLY A 426 -16.64 -1.43 5.66
C GLY A 426 -15.14 -1.13 5.73
N ARG A 427 -14.31 -1.74 4.86
CA ARG A 427 -12.86 -1.55 4.81
C ARG A 427 -12.46 -0.63 3.66
N TRP A 428 -11.37 0.08 3.83
CA TRP A 428 -10.82 1.04 2.88
C TRP A 428 -9.31 0.93 2.84
N GLY A 429 -8.73 1.29 1.70
CA GLY A 429 -7.27 1.27 1.55
C GLY A 429 -6.77 -0.07 1.02
N HIS A 430 -5.48 -0.31 1.20
CA HIS A 430 -4.76 -1.55 0.88
C HIS A 430 -4.12 -2.10 2.17
N ASN A 431 -3.08 -2.90 2.09
CA ASN A 431 -2.42 -3.52 3.25
C ASN A 431 -3.24 -4.62 3.94
N ASP A 432 -4.26 -5.12 3.26
CA ASP A 432 -5.13 -6.19 3.71
C ASP A 432 -5.09 -7.35 2.70
N LEU A 433 -5.07 -8.58 3.18
CA LEU A 433 -4.99 -9.78 2.35
C LEU A 433 -6.36 -10.15 1.74
N GLN A 434 -7.01 -9.17 1.11
CA GLN A 434 -8.32 -9.34 0.47
C GLN A 434 -8.20 -9.52 -1.04
N PRO A 435 -9.19 -10.20 -1.66
CA PRO A 435 -9.21 -10.39 -3.12
C PRO A 435 -9.09 -9.10 -3.90
N GLU A 436 -9.72 -8.04 -3.42
CA GLU A 436 -9.74 -6.71 -4.07
C GLU A 436 -8.36 -6.04 -4.08
N VAL A 437 -7.49 -6.41 -3.13
CA VAL A 437 -6.10 -5.91 -3.08
C VAL A 437 -5.18 -6.75 -3.97
N ALA A 438 -5.52 -8.02 -4.21
CA ALA A 438 -4.82 -8.86 -5.19
C ALA A 438 -5.17 -8.49 -6.64
N ASP A 439 -6.34 -7.88 -6.86
CA ASP A 439 -6.92 -7.61 -8.18
C ASP A 439 -6.23 -6.42 -8.86
N VAL A 440 -5.41 -6.69 -9.86
CA VAL A 440 -4.71 -5.70 -10.69
C VAL A 440 -4.97 -5.95 -12.17
N PRO A 441 -4.88 -4.94 -13.06
CA PRO A 441 -4.91 -5.20 -14.51
C PRO A 441 -3.57 -5.76 -14.99
N MET A 442 -3.61 -6.55 -16.06
CA MET A 442 -2.47 -6.91 -16.90
C MET A 442 -2.80 -6.54 -18.34
N LEU A 443 -2.27 -5.39 -18.78
CA LEU A 443 -2.54 -4.84 -20.10
C LEU A 443 -1.26 -4.89 -20.92
N LEU A 444 -1.32 -5.50 -22.10
CA LEU A 444 -0.17 -5.69 -22.96
C LEU A 444 -0.41 -5.08 -24.34
N LEU A 445 0.53 -4.29 -24.79
CA LEU A 445 0.62 -3.81 -26.17
C LEU A 445 1.95 -4.25 -26.76
N ALA A 446 1.89 -4.89 -27.93
CA ALA A 446 3.07 -5.34 -28.66
C ALA A 446 3.08 -4.74 -30.07
N ARG A 447 4.24 -4.29 -30.54
CA ARG A 447 4.39 -3.69 -31.87
C ARG A 447 5.54 -4.34 -32.63
N GLN A 448 5.32 -4.59 -33.93
CA GLN A 448 6.30 -5.25 -34.79
C GLN A 448 6.86 -6.54 -34.16
N ALA A 449 6.04 -7.18 -33.33
CA ALA A 449 6.38 -8.35 -32.55
C ALA A 449 5.78 -9.61 -33.18
N PRO A 450 6.41 -10.77 -33.01
CA PRO A 450 5.81 -12.03 -33.44
C PRO A 450 4.45 -12.26 -32.73
N PRO A 451 3.43 -12.78 -33.43
CA PRO A 451 2.12 -13.06 -32.80
C PRO A 451 2.21 -13.96 -31.57
N ALA A 452 3.14 -14.91 -31.56
CA ALA A 452 3.39 -15.81 -30.44
C ALA A 452 3.91 -15.07 -29.18
N ALA A 453 4.42 -13.83 -29.32
CA ALA A 453 4.99 -13.11 -28.21
C ALA A 453 3.96 -12.77 -27.11
N ALA A 454 2.72 -12.48 -27.50
CA ALA A 454 1.61 -12.19 -26.58
C ALA A 454 0.77 -13.43 -26.24
N ALA A 455 0.87 -14.50 -27.04
CA ALA A 455 -0.01 -15.69 -26.94
C ALA A 455 0.03 -16.34 -25.55
N ALA A 456 1.22 -16.42 -24.94
CA ALA A 456 1.37 -17.05 -23.62
C ALA A 456 0.56 -16.33 -22.53
N LEU A 457 0.54 -15.00 -22.53
CA LEU A 457 -0.28 -14.22 -21.58
C LEU A 457 -1.75 -14.17 -22.00
N ALA A 458 -2.02 -14.19 -23.31
CA ALA A 458 -3.39 -14.18 -23.84
C ALA A 458 -4.18 -15.44 -23.48
N ALA A 459 -3.50 -16.58 -23.31
CA ALA A 459 -4.11 -17.86 -23.00
C ALA A 459 -4.50 -18.01 -21.52
N GLN A 460 -3.98 -17.17 -20.63
CA GLN A 460 -4.23 -17.24 -19.20
C GLN A 460 -5.53 -16.53 -18.81
N SER A 461 -6.28 -17.09 -17.86
CA SER A 461 -7.45 -16.43 -17.29
C SER A 461 -7.04 -15.26 -16.38
N HIS A 462 -5.98 -15.47 -15.58
CA HIS A 462 -5.33 -14.45 -14.77
C HIS A 462 -3.82 -14.49 -15.00
N VAL A 463 -3.16 -13.37 -14.87
CA VAL A 463 -1.70 -13.25 -14.99
C VAL A 463 -1.13 -12.69 -13.69
N SER A 464 -0.30 -13.45 -12.99
CA SER A 464 0.38 -12.94 -11.81
C SER A 464 1.56 -12.04 -12.16
N HIS A 465 1.98 -11.18 -11.22
CA HIS A 465 3.21 -10.39 -11.34
C HIS A 465 4.44 -11.27 -11.64
N TYR A 466 4.52 -12.46 -11.03
CA TYR A 466 5.61 -13.39 -11.34
C TYR A 466 5.61 -13.82 -12.80
N GLU A 467 4.47 -14.24 -13.34
CA GLU A 467 4.34 -14.68 -14.74
C GLU A 467 4.59 -13.54 -15.72
N ALA A 468 4.08 -12.33 -15.39
CA ALA A 468 4.37 -11.13 -16.16
C ALA A 468 5.87 -10.78 -16.12
N GLY A 469 6.54 -10.94 -14.97
CA GLY A 469 7.98 -10.77 -14.82
C GLY A 469 8.79 -11.78 -15.65
N VAL A 470 8.40 -13.06 -15.64
CA VAL A 470 9.01 -14.10 -16.47
C VAL A 470 8.82 -13.80 -17.96
N TRP A 471 7.63 -13.35 -18.34
CA TRP A 471 7.35 -12.92 -19.71
C TRP A 471 8.24 -11.73 -20.13
N LEU A 472 8.41 -10.71 -19.25
CA LEU A 472 9.34 -9.59 -19.49
C LEU A 472 10.79 -10.08 -19.63
N ALA A 473 11.23 -10.97 -18.75
CA ALA A 473 12.58 -11.56 -18.84
C ALA A 473 12.82 -12.25 -20.19
N ALA A 474 11.79 -12.93 -20.74
CA ALA A 474 11.88 -13.53 -22.07
C ALA A 474 12.03 -12.48 -23.18
N ARG A 475 11.36 -11.31 -23.06
CA ARG A 475 11.54 -10.18 -24.00
C ARG A 475 12.93 -9.56 -23.87
N LEU A 476 13.48 -9.56 -22.66
CA LEU A 476 14.86 -9.11 -22.42
C LEU A 476 15.91 -10.13 -22.84
N GLY A 477 15.55 -11.31 -23.33
CA GLY A 477 16.47 -12.32 -23.84
C GLY A 477 16.87 -13.40 -22.83
N TYR A 478 15.96 -13.79 -21.92
CA TYR A 478 16.22 -14.86 -20.97
C TYR A 478 15.08 -15.86 -20.89
N ARG A 479 15.39 -17.14 -20.94
CA ARG A 479 14.47 -18.18 -20.49
C ARG A 479 14.68 -18.40 -18.99
N VAL A 480 13.61 -18.25 -18.22
CA VAL A 480 13.60 -18.48 -16.76
C VAL A 480 13.02 -19.88 -16.50
N SER A 481 13.78 -20.72 -15.82
CA SER A 481 13.30 -22.01 -15.31
C SER A 481 13.35 -22.01 -13.80
N ASN A 482 12.19 -22.02 -13.16
CA ASN A 482 12.03 -21.99 -11.71
C ASN A 482 11.49 -23.34 -11.22
N PRO A 483 12.28 -24.17 -10.52
CA PRO A 483 11.85 -25.49 -10.07
C PRO A 483 10.78 -25.45 -8.97
N GLN A 484 10.60 -24.29 -8.33
CA GLN A 484 9.65 -24.12 -7.23
C GLN A 484 8.29 -23.58 -7.69
N TRP A 485 8.20 -23.01 -8.89
CA TRP A 485 6.93 -22.51 -9.42
C TRP A 485 5.98 -23.65 -9.79
N ARG A 486 4.71 -23.45 -9.49
CA ARG A 486 3.61 -24.35 -9.87
C ARG A 486 2.53 -23.54 -10.56
N GLU A 487 2.07 -24.04 -11.69
CA GLU A 487 0.98 -23.45 -12.45
C GLU A 487 -0.30 -23.39 -11.61
N GLY A 488 -0.98 -22.25 -11.65
CA GLY A 488 -2.21 -21.99 -10.89
C GLY A 488 -2.02 -21.81 -9.38
N GLU A 489 -0.79 -21.84 -8.85
CA GLU A 489 -0.51 -21.51 -7.45
C GLU A 489 0.10 -20.10 -7.35
N HIS A 490 -0.59 -19.23 -6.61
CA HIS A 490 -0.17 -17.84 -6.40
C HIS A 490 -0.20 -17.47 -4.93
N TYR A 491 0.44 -16.37 -4.58
CA TYR A 491 0.55 -15.90 -3.20
C TYR A 491 0.43 -14.38 -3.16
N LEU A 492 -0.49 -13.88 -2.32
CA LEU A 492 -0.56 -12.48 -1.95
C LEU A 492 0.26 -12.30 -0.67
N LEU A 493 1.40 -11.62 -0.78
CA LEU A 493 2.27 -11.34 0.36
C LEU A 493 1.71 -10.18 1.17
N GLY A 494 1.83 -10.25 2.48
CA GLY A 494 1.44 -9.17 3.38
C GLY A 494 2.38 -7.97 3.30
N LYS A 495 2.34 -7.12 4.32
CA LYS A 495 2.91 -5.78 4.33
C LYS A 495 4.44 -5.73 4.54
N LEU A 496 5.05 -6.80 5.03
CA LEU A 496 6.45 -6.83 5.46
C LEU A 496 7.26 -7.83 4.64
N LEU A 497 8.47 -7.44 4.22
CA LEU A 497 9.34 -8.30 3.42
C LEU A 497 10.23 -9.24 4.23
N TRP A 498 10.67 -8.82 5.41
CA TRP A 498 11.80 -9.43 6.12
C TRP A 498 11.44 -10.15 7.41
N GLN A 499 10.15 -10.26 7.72
CA GLN A 499 9.64 -10.76 8.99
C GLN A 499 8.69 -11.93 8.79
N ASP A 500 8.29 -12.57 9.89
CA ASP A 500 7.20 -13.56 9.88
C ASP A 500 5.87 -12.85 9.61
N ASN A 501 5.59 -12.65 8.35
CA ASN A 501 4.48 -11.86 7.85
C ASN A 501 3.28 -12.75 7.49
N LEU A 502 2.09 -12.19 7.53
CA LEU A 502 0.91 -12.84 6.96
C LEU A 502 1.02 -12.91 5.44
N LEU A 503 0.56 -14.00 4.89
CA LEU A 503 0.38 -14.19 3.46
C LEU A 503 -0.93 -14.92 3.19
N ARG A 504 -1.43 -14.84 1.97
CA ARG A 504 -2.63 -15.55 1.55
C ARG A 504 -2.35 -16.36 0.29
N PRO A 505 -2.44 -17.70 0.34
CA PRO A 505 -2.34 -18.54 -0.84
C PRO A 505 -3.59 -18.40 -1.72
N LEU A 506 -3.38 -18.47 -3.04
CA LEU A 506 -4.43 -18.47 -4.04
C LEU A 506 -4.24 -19.67 -4.97
N ARG A 507 -5.33 -20.28 -5.40
CA ARG A 507 -5.33 -21.30 -6.44
C ARG A 507 -6.28 -20.91 -7.56
N GLU A 508 -5.80 -21.03 -8.79
CA GLU A 508 -6.64 -20.92 -9.96
C GLU A 508 -7.19 -22.28 -10.35
N GLN A 509 -8.52 -22.38 -10.43
CA GLN A 509 -9.23 -23.60 -10.86
C GLN A 509 -10.40 -23.20 -11.76
N GLY A 510 -10.44 -23.76 -12.98
CA GLY A 510 -11.51 -23.45 -13.93
C GLY A 510 -11.62 -21.96 -14.30
N GLY A 511 -10.52 -21.23 -14.28
CA GLY A 511 -10.48 -19.78 -14.55
C GLY A 511 -10.96 -18.90 -13.38
N GLN A 512 -11.20 -19.48 -12.20
CA GLN A 512 -11.57 -18.75 -10.99
C GLN A 512 -10.47 -18.82 -9.94
N LEU A 513 -10.26 -17.71 -9.21
CA LEU A 513 -9.31 -17.64 -8.11
C LEU A 513 -9.98 -18.03 -6.78
N HIS A 514 -9.43 -19.02 -6.13
CA HIS A 514 -9.83 -19.49 -4.81
C HIS A 514 -8.82 -19.03 -3.77
N PHE A 515 -9.27 -18.19 -2.85
CA PHE A 515 -8.45 -17.61 -1.78
C PHE A 515 -8.51 -18.49 -0.53
N ALA A 516 -7.38 -19.08 -0.13
CA ALA A 516 -7.27 -19.78 1.14
C ALA A 516 -7.27 -18.78 2.32
N PRO A 517 -7.52 -19.24 3.56
CA PRO A 517 -7.33 -18.39 4.74
C PRO A 517 -5.90 -17.84 4.84
N PRO A 518 -5.72 -16.59 5.30
CA PRO A 518 -4.39 -16.04 5.59
C PRO A 518 -3.65 -16.87 6.65
N LEU A 519 -2.32 -16.97 6.51
CA LEU A 519 -1.47 -17.66 7.48
C LEU A 519 -0.12 -16.93 7.61
N LEU A 520 0.61 -17.23 8.69
CA LEU A 520 1.96 -16.72 8.88
C LEU A 520 2.95 -17.41 7.92
N LEU A 521 3.99 -16.71 7.50
CA LEU A 521 5.06 -17.25 6.67
C LEU A 521 5.73 -18.46 7.34
N SER A 522 5.95 -18.41 8.65
CA SER A 522 6.49 -19.55 9.43
C SER A 522 5.58 -20.79 9.38
N ASP A 523 4.25 -20.61 9.40
CA ASP A 523 3.29 -21.71 9.28
C ASP A 523 3.30 -22.30 7.87
N TRP A 524 3.37 -21.42 6.86
CA TRP A 524 3.48 -21.85 5.47
C TRP A 524 4.76 -22.66 5.23
N LEU A 525 5.91 -22.20 5.74
CA LEU A 525 7.19 -22.90 5.61
C LEU A 525 7.16 -24.27 6.29
N ARG A 526 6.56 -24.38 7.48
CA ARG A 526 6.38 -25.67 8.17
C ARG A 526 5.57 -26.67 7.33
N ARG A 527 4.46 -26.22 6.75
CA ARG A 527 3.61 -27.06 5.88
C ARG A 527 4.36 -27.50 4.61
N ALA A 528 5.12 -26.57 4.01
CA ALA A 528 5.90 -26.85 2.80
C ALA A 528 7.07 -27.82 3.06
N ALA A 529 7.61 -27.86 4.28
CA ALA A 529 8.69 -28.76 4.69
C ALA A 529 8.20 -30.17 5.06
N THR A 530 6.90 -30.34 5.37
CA THR A 530 6.30 -31.64 5.67
C THR A 530 5.84 -32.26 4.35
N PRO A 531 6.50 -33.33 3.83
CA PRO A 531 6.01 -34.00 2.63
C PRO A 531 4.58 -34.48 2.90
N ALA A 532 3.68 -34.26 1.94
CA ALA A 532 2.34 -34.83 1.99
C ALA A 532 2.50 -36.35 2.19
N VAL A 533 2.22 -36.82 3.41
CA VAL A 533 2.08 -38.23 3.69
C VAL A 533 0.87 -38.66 2.84
N GLY A 534 1.15 -39.52 1.85
CA GLY A 534 0.24 -39.86 0.77
C GLY A 534 -1.19 -40.18 1.24
N SER A 535 -2.13 -39.57 0.56
CA SER A 535 -3.53 -40.04 0.48
C SER A 535 -3.78 -40.60 -0.90
#